data_4dc296cd9fc2e260e40e04bb955d6929
#
_entry.id   4dc296cd9fc2e260e40e04bb955d6929
#
_cell.length_a   1.000
_cell.length_b   1.000
_cell.length_c   1.000
_cell.angle_alpha   90.00
_cell.angle_beta   90.00
_cell.angle_gamma   90.00
#
_symmetry.space_group_name_H-M   'P 1'
#
loop_
_entity.id
_entity.type
_entity.pdbx_description
1 polymer ?
#
loop_
_entity_poly.entity_id
_entity_poly.type
_entity_poly.pdbx_seq_one_letter_code
_entity_poly.pdbx_strand_id
1 'polypeptide(L)'
;NSVLWLMGEDIPNVPNKRGGGLVLGNNIAPIFFNTMEDSGALPIEKVAVDNLNMGDVFDIYPYEGKITKHDSDEVLSTFTLNSPTLLDEVRAGGRIPLIVGRGLTNRAREYMGLGHSEVFAKPEEPADTGKGFTLAQKMVGKACGLEGVRPGMYCEPKMTTVGSQDTTGPMTRDELKDLACLGFQADLVMQSFCHTA
;
A
#
# COMPACT_ATOMS: atom_id res chain seq x y z
N ASN A 1 11.27 12.76 -4.57
CA ASN A 1 12.02 13.63 -3.62
C ASN A 1 11.11 14.18 -2.50
N SER A 2 9.89 14.64 -2.82
CA SER A 2 8.98 15.21 -1.79
C SER A 2 8.62 14.20 -0.70
N VAL A 3 8.37 12.96 -1.07
CA VAL A 3 8.04 11.89 -0.11
C VAL A 3 9.26 11.54 0.74
N LEU A 4 10.43 11.39 0.16
CA LEU A 4 11.66 11.13 0.89
C LEU A 4 11.97 12.26 1.90
N TRP A 5 11.76 13.52 1.49
CA TRP A 5 11.90 14.66 2.39
C TRP A 5 10.90 14.59 3.56
N LEU A 6 9.63 14.22 3.29
CA LEU A 6 8.60 14.02 4.31
C LEU A 6 9.00 12.93 5.30
N MET A 7 9.54 11.81 4.82
CA MET A 7 9.95 10.67 5.64
C MET A 7 11.27 10.93 6.40
N GLY A 8 11.93 12.05 6.17
CA GLY A 8 13.15 12.42 6.89
C GLY A 8 14.42 11.82 6.34
N GLU A 9 14.39 11.31 5.12
CA GLU A 9 15.57 10.75 4.43
C GLU A 9 16.68 11.79 4.23
N ASP A 10 17.92 11.34 4.26
CA ASP A 10 19.07 12.18 3.98
C ASP A 10 19.20 12.43 2.47
N ILE A 11 18.63 13.53 2.02
CA ILE A 11 18.73 13.97 0.64
C ILE A 11 19.81 15.07 0.56
N PRO A 12 20.88 14.88 -0.23
CA PRO A 12 21.92 15.90 -0.38
C PRO A 12 21.34 17.26 -0.76
N ASN A 13 21.79 18.31 -0.09
CA ASN A 13 21.39 19.70 -0.31
C ASN A 13 19.89 20.03 -0.05
N VAL A 14 19.15 19.16 0.63
CA VAL A 14 17.77 19.44 1.04
C VAL A 14 17.74 19.65 2.56
N PRO A 15 17.58 20.90 3.01
CA PRO A 15 17.44 21.21 4.44
C PRO A 15 16.01 20.93 4.93
N ASN A 16 15.85 21.00 6.25
CA ASN A 16 14.53 20.99 6.91
C ASN A 16 13.67 19.75 6.61
N LYS A 17 14.30 18.60 6.47
CA LYS A 17 13.56 17.32 6.35
C LYS A 17 12.62 17.10 7.52
N ARG A 18 11.54 16.38 7.29
CA ARG A 18 10.52 16.04 8.29
C ARG A 18 10.78 14.65 8.87
N GLY A 19 10.18 14.36 10.01
CA GLY A 19 10.33 13.07 10.70
C GLY A 19 9.07 12.20 10.64
N GLY A 20 8.39 12.19 9.52
CA GLY A 20 7.19 11.37 9.32
C GLY A 20 6.33 11.90 8.19
N GLY A 21 5.63 11.00 7.51
CA GLY A 21 4.88 11.31 6.31
C GLY A 21 3.38 11.12 6.48
N LEU A 22 2.66 12.25 6.53
CA LEU A 22 1.20 12.25 6.42
C LEU A 22 0.80 13.33 5.42
N VAL A 23 -0.08 12.97 4.50
CA VAL A 23 -0.65 13.91 3.53
C VAL A 23 -2.16 13.80 3.57
N LEU A 24 -2.80 14.95 3.77
CA LEU A 24 -4.26 15.10 3.70
C LEU A 24 -4.61 15.79 2.38
N GLY A 25 -5.65 15.32 1.73
CA GLY A 25 -6.15 15.94 0.51
C GLY A 25 -7.55 15.50 0.14
N ASN A 26 -8.23 16.30 -0.68
CA ASN A 26 -9.49 15.85 -1.26
C ASN A 26 -9.24 14.75 -2.30
N ASN A 27 -8.30 15.00 -3.22
CA ASN A 27 -7.80 14.01 -4.17
C ASN A 27 -6.27 14.06 -4.19
N ILE A 28 -5.64 12.91 -4.11
CA ILE A 28 -4.19 12.76 -4.24
C ILE A 28 -3.90 12.10 -5.58
N ALA A 29 -2.98 12.65 -6.37
CA ALA A 29 -2.62 12.03 -7.65
C ALA A 29 -2.16 10.58 -7.44
N PRO A 30 -2.65 9.59 -8.22
CA PRO A 30 -2.40 8.18 -7.98
C PRO A 30 -0.93 7.80 -7.88
N ILE A 31 -0.07 8.40 -8.71
CA ILE A 31 1.38 8.15 -8.66
C ILE A 31 1.96 8.64 -7.32
N PHE A 32 1.53 9.80 -6.84
CA PHE A 32 1.99 10.33 -5.56
C PHE A 32 1.45 9.51 -4.39
N PHE A 33 0.18 9.10 -4.45
CA PHE A 33 -0.44 8.21 -3.47
C PHE A 33 0.35 6.91 -3.32
N ASN A 34 0.60 6.21 -4.44
CA ASN A 34 1.37 4.97 -4.45
C ASN A 34 2.82 5.15 -3.95
N THR A 35 3.46 6.27 -4.30
CA THR A 35 4.82 6.56 -3.79
C THR A 35 4.82 6.75 -2.27
N MET A 36 3.75 7.30 -1.71
CA MET A 36 3.61 7.41 -0.25
C MET A 36 3.44 6.04 0.40
N GLU A 37 2.58 5.18 -0.15
CA GLU A 37 2.41 3.79 0.33
C GLU A 37 3.75 3.03 0.29
N ASP A 38 4.49 3.14 -0.81
CA ASP A 38 5.79 2.47 -0.96
C ASP A 38 6.82 2.94 0.09
N SER A 39 6.75 4.19 0.51
CA SER A 39 7.67 4.78 1.50
C SER A 39 7.19 4.68 2.94
N GLY A 40 6.03 4.10 3.20
CA GLY A 40 5.43 4.00 4.53
C GLY A 40 4.83 5.30 5.06
N ALA A 41 4.58 6.27 4.19
CA ALA A 41 3.81 7.46 4.53
C ALA A 41 2.30 7.16 4.49
N LEU A 42 1.50 7.98 5.17
CA LEU A 42 0.05 7.83 5.24
C LEU A 42 -0.66 8.86 4.35
N PRO A 43 -1.13 8.49 3.15
CA PRO A 43 -2.00 9.34 2.35
C PRO A 43 -3.46 9.16 2.77
N ILE A 44 -4.16 10.25 3.06
CA ILE A 44 -5.58 10.27 3.40
C ILE A 44 -6.31 11.17 2.41
N GLU A 45 -7.21 10.58 1.65
CA GLU A 45 -8.05 11.28 0.67
C GLU A 45 -9.45 11.60 1.21
N LYS A 46 -10.17 12.41 0.46
CA LYS A 46 -11.56 12.83 0.77
C LYS A 46 -11.67 13.60 2.09
N VAL A 47 -10.61 14.28 2.47
CA VAL A 47 -10.58 15.17 3.63
C VAL A 47 -10.81 16.59 3.17
N ALA A 48 -11.76 17.29 3.79
CA ALA A 48 -11.93 18.72 3.61
C ALA A 48 -10.77 19.45 4.32
N VAL A 49 -9.90 20.08 3.54
CA VAL A 49 -8.71 20.77 4.04
C VAL A 49 -8.85 22.29 3.99
N ASP A 50 -9.96 22.80 3.48
CA ASP A 50 -10.19 24.24 3.25
C ASP A 50 -10.18 25.07 4.54
N ASN A 51 -10.47 24.45 5.66
CA ASN A 51 -10.49 25.10 6.98
C ASN A 51 -9.19 24.89 7.78
N LEU A 52 -8.19 24.25 7.19
CA LEU A 52 -6.88 24.03 7.83
C LEU A 52 -5.89 25.09 7.37
N ASN A 53 -5.18 25.68 8.31
CA ASN A 53 -4.20 26.73 8.02
C ASN A 53 -2.79 26.24 8.40
N MET A 54 -1.80 26.88 7.81
CA MET A 54 -0.42 26.62 8.17
C MET A 54 -0.17 26.99 9.65
N GLY A 55 0.36 26.03 10.41
CA GLY A 55 0.61 26.19 11.85
C GLY A 55 -0.49 25.62 12.74
N ASP A 56 -1.64 25.21 12.17
CA ASP A 56 -2.66 24.53 12.95
C ASP A 56 -2.14 23.19 13.48
N VAL A 57 -2.56 22.86 14.71
CA VAL A 57 -2.26 21.59 15.36
C VAL A 57 -3.56 20.82 15.51
N PHE A 58 -3.55 19.56 15.06
CA PHE A 58 -4.70 18.66 15.15
C PHE A 58 -4.27 17.23 15.41
N ASP A 59 -5.17 16.44 15.97
CA ASP A 59 -4.97 15.04 16.25
C ASP A 59 -5.67 14.18 15.20
N ILE A 60 -4.97 13.16 14.71
CA ILE A 60 -5.49 12.24 13.70
C ILE A 60 -5.61 10.84 14.30
N TYR A 61 -6.79 10.25 14.14
CA TYR A 61 -7.12 8.91 14.60
C TYR A 61 -7.38 8.00 13.40
N PRO A 62 -6.33 7.39 12.82
CA PRO A 62 -6.46 6.66 11.56
C PRO A 62 -7.40 5.46 11.61
N TYR A 63 -7.46 4.77 12.75
CA TYR A 63 -8.36 3.63 12.94
C TYR A 63 -9.83 4.04 13.13
N GLU A 64 -10.07 5.25 13.64
CA GLU A 64 -11.41 5.79 13.83
C GLU A 64 -11.89 6.63 12.64
N GLY A 65 -10.98 6.97 11.72
CA GLY A 65 -11.28 7.78 10.56
C GLY A 65 -11.70 9.21 10.90
N LYS A 66 -11.07 9.82 11.91
CA LYS A 66 -11.40 11.19 12.33
C LYS A 66 -10.17 12.05 12.56
N ILE A 67 -10.37 13.34 12.39
CA ILE A 67 -9.41 14.42 12.70
C ILE A 67 -10.07 15.35 13.68
N THR A 68 -9.43 15.62 14.80
CA THR A 68 -9.92 16.56 15.81
C THR A 68 -8.97 17.74 15.98
N LYS A 69 -9.49 18.83 16.48
CA LYS A 69 -8.65 19.94 16.94
C LYS A 69 -7.81 19.46 18.13
N HIS A 70 -6.54 19.86 18.17
CA HIS A 70 -5.65 19.46 19.24
C HIS A 70 -6.20 19.87 20.61
N ASP A 71 -6.06 18.97 21.57
CA ASP A 71 -6.57 19.13 22.95
C ASP A 71 -8.09 19.41 23.01
N SER A 72 -8.88 18.92 22.05
CA SER A 72 -10.31 19.13 21.97
C SER A 72 -11.02 17.92 21.34
N ASP A 73 -12.26 17.68 21.75
CA ASP A 73 -13.14 16.68 21.13
C ASP A 73 -13.84 17.20 19.86
N GLU A 74 -13.54 18.44 19.44
CA GLU A 74 -14.11 19.03 18.23
C GLU A 74 -13.62 18.30 16.98
N VAL A 75 -14.52 17.58 16.32
CA VAL A 75 -14.23 16.86 15.07
C VAL A 75 -14.18 17.85 13.91
N LEU A 76 -13.01 18.02 13.31
CA LEU A 76 -12.79 18.89 12.15
C LEU A 76 -13.16 18.18 10.84
N SER A 77 -12.87 16.89 10.73
CA SER A 77 -13.19 16.10 9.54
C SER A 77 -13.24 14.61 9.87
N THR A 78 -13.93 13.86 9.03
CA THR A 78 -13.92 12.39 9.03
C THR A 78 -13.45 11.87 7.70
N PHE A 79 -12.87 10.67 7.68
CA PHE A 79 -12.38 10.03 6.46
C PHE A 79 -12.52 8.51 6.54
N THR A 80 -12.41 7.87 5.39
CA THR A 80 -12.28 6.41 5.29
C THR A 80 -11.04 6.11 4.46
N LEU A 81 -10.17 5.26 4.97
CA LEU A 81 -8.97 4.85 4.23
C LEU A 81 -9.35 4.04 2.99
N ASN A 82 -8.63 4.25 1.90
CA ASN A 82 -8.89 3.57 0.62
C ASN A 82 -8.64 2.06 0.70
N SER A 83 -7.78 1.63 1.61
CA SER A 83 -7.48 0.21 1.83
C SER A 83 -7.30 -0.07 3.32
N PRO A 84 -7.80 -1.21 3.84
CA PRO A 84 -7.54 -1.62 5.21
C PRO A 84 -6.05 -1.97 5.44
N THR A 85 -5.29 -2.29 4.38
CA THR A 85 -3.86 -2.63 4.47
C THR A 85 -2.96 -1.42 4.62
N LEU A 86 -3.46 -0.22 4.35
CA LEU A 86 -2.67 1.01 4.37
C LEU A 86 -1.97 1.27 5.73
N LEU A 87 -2.65 0.99 6.84
CA LEU A 87 -2.04 1.13 8.17
C LEU A 87 -0.98 0.06 8.44
N ASP A 88 -1.12 -1.12 7.89
CA ASP A 88 -0.09 -2.16 7.96
C ASP A 88 1.16 -1.75 7.15
N GLU A 89 0.98 -1.11 5.99
CA GLU A 89 2.07 -0.55 5.19
C GLU A 89 2.84 0.53 5.96
N VAL A 90 2.12 1.47 6.58
CA VAL A 90 2.73 2.51 7.44
C VAL A 90 3.50 1.87 8.60
N ARG A 91 2.91 0.90 9.30
CA ARG A 91 3.54 0.21 10.43
C ARG A 91 4.77 -0.60 10.02
N ALA A 92 4.78 -1.16 8.83
CA ALA A 92 5.90 -1.92 8.28
C ALA A 92 7.03 -1.02 7.72
N GLY A 93 6.76 0.26 7.49
CA GLY A 93 7.69 1.18 6.86
C GLY A 93 7.61 1.18 5.33
N GLY A 94 6.49 0.70 4.76
CA GLY A 94 6.20 0.70 3.34
C GLY A 94 5.63 -0.62 2.84
N ARG A 95 5.19 -0.60 1.59
CA ARG A 95 4.54 -1.75 0.94
C ARG A 95 5.49 -2.94 0.80
N ILE A 96 6.72 -2.72 0.37
CA ILE A 96 7.70 -3.80 0.18
C ILE A 96 8.08 -4.46 1.50
N PRO A 97 8.46 -3.73 2.57
CA PRO A 97 8.65 -4.31 3.90
C PRO A 97 7.45 -5.12 4.40
N LEU A 98 6.22 -4.65 4.15
CA LEU A 98 5.01 -5.39 4.51
C LEU A 98 4.93 -6.73 3.76
N ILE A 99 5.12 -6.73 2.44
CA ILE A 99 5.08 -7.94 1.61
C ILE A 99 6.13 -8.96 2.09
N VAL A 100 7.36 -8.51 2.29
CA VAL A 100 8.47 -9.34 2.77
C VAL A 100 8.15 -9.92 4.15
N GLY A 101 7.80 -9.08 5.11
CA GLY A 101 7.51 -9.46 6.48
C GLY A 101 6.34 -10.43 6.58
N ARG A 102 5.26 -10.18 5.84
CA ARG A 102 4.08 -11.04 5.76
C ARG A 102 4.41 -12.40 5.15
N GLY A 103 5.14 -12.42 4.03
CA GLY A 103 5.56 -13.66 3.39
C GLY A 103 6.46 -14.51 4.28
N LEU A 104 7.41 -13.91 4.99
CA LEU A 104 8.29 -14.59 5.93
C LEU A 104 7.50 -15.13 7.14
N THR A 105 6.60 -14.32 7.69
CA THR A 105 5.75 -14.71 8.82
C THR A 105 4.88 -15.90 8.47
N ASN A 106 4.22 -15.89 7.32
CA ASN A 106 3.35 -16.98 6.90
C ASN A 106 4.12 -18.28 6.65
N ARG A 107 5.30 -18.20 6.00
CA ARG A 107 6.17 -19.38 5.81
C ARG A 107 6.66 -19.97 7.13
N ALA A 108 7.06 -19.13 8.08
CA ALA A 108 7.48 -19.60 9.41
C ALA A 108 6.33 -20.28 10.16
N ARG A 109 5.12 -19.70 10.10
CA ARG A 109 3.92 -20.27 10.73
C ARG A 109 3.50 -21.60 10.08
N GLU A 110 3.57 -21.68 8.77
CA GLU A 110 3.31 -22.92 8.02
C GLU A 110 4.28 -24.04 8.43
N TYR A 111 5.58 -23.72 8.51
CA TYR A 111 6.59 -24.67 9.00
C TYR A 111 6.30 -25.19 10.44
N MET A 112 5.75 -24.33 11.28
CA MET A 112 5.35 -24.68 12.65
C MET A 112 3.96 -25.37 12.73
N GLY A 113 3.29 -25.59 11.62
CA GLY A 113 1.93 -26.14 11.59
C GLY A 113 0.86 -25.16 12.09
N LEU A 114 1.14 -23.88 12.12
CA LEU A 114 0.21 -22.81 12.48
C LEU A 114 -0.44 -22.24 11.20
N GLY A 115 -1.71 -21.86 11.26
CA GLY A 115 -2.39 -21.18 10.17
C GLY A 115 -1.78 -19.80 9.85
N HIS A 116 -2.26 -19.14 8.78
CA HIS A 116 -1.84 -17.79 8.43
C HIS A 116 -1.99 -16.82 9.60
N SER A 117 -1.17 -15.76 9.59
CA SER A 117 -1.25 -14.73 10.63
C SER A 117 -2.50 -13.86 10.47
N GLU A 118 -3.20 -13.62 11.57
CA GLU A 118 -4.36 -12.72 11.62
C GLU A 118 -3.98 -11.26 11.94
N VAL A 119 -2.68 -10.99 12.15
CA VAL A 119 -2.17 -9.65 12.47
C VAL A 119 -2.32 -8.68 11.30
N PHE A 120 -2.30 -9.21 10.07
CA PHE A 120 -2.38 -8.40 8.86
C PHE A 120 -3.84 -8.14 8.48
N ALA A 121 -4.16 -6.89 8.23
CA ALA A 121 -5.50 -6.50 7.82
C ALA A 121 -5.89 -7.14 6.48
N LYS A 122 -7.12 -7.62 6.41
CA LYS A 122 -7.75 -8.11 5.18
C LYS A 122 -9.12 -7.44 5.05
N PRO A 123 -9.56 -7.14 3.82
CA PRO A 123 -10.92 -6.70 3.62
C PRO A 123 -11.91 -7.81 4.02
N GLU A 124 -13.11 -7.42 4.41
CA GLU A 124 -14.20 -8.36 4.61
C GLU A 124 -14.53 -9.06 3.29
N GLU A 125 -14.82 -10.35 3.38
CA GLU A 125 -15.21 -11.13 2.19
C GLU A 125 -16.54 -10.58 1.64
N PRO A 126 -16.59 -10.23 0.34
CA PRO A 126 -17.82 -9.74 -0.26
C PRO A 126 -18.87 -10.85 -0.30
N ALA A 127 -20.12 -10.49 -0.09
CA ALA A 127 -21.25 -11.43 -0.20
C ALA A 127 -21.29 -12.06 -1.60
N ASP A 128 -21.48 -13.36 -1.67
CA ASP A 128 -21.71 -14.01 -2.96
C ASP A 128 -23.07 -13.57 -3.54
N THR A 129 -23.03 -13.02 -4.73
CA THR A 129 -24.23 -12.51 -5.41
C THR A 129 -24.96 -13.59 -6.20
N GLY A 130 -24.43 -14.82 -6.28
CA GLY A 130 -24.96 -15.90 -7.12
C GLY A 130 -24.86 -15.62 -8.64
N LYS A 131 -24.29 -14.47 -9.05
CA LYS A 131 -24.11 -14.11 -10.47
C LYS A 131 -22.86 -14.78 -11.02
N GLY A 132 -22.87 -15.10 -12.32
CA GLY A 132 -21.68 -15.56 -13.02
C GLY A 132 -20.50 -14.59 -12.92
N PHE A 133 -19.30 -15.09 -13.18
CA PHE A 133 -18.08 -14.27 -13.18
C PHE A 133 -17.81 -13.67 -14.57
N THR A 134 -17.33 -12.45 -14.59
CA THR A 134 -16.77 -11.84 -15.80
C THR A 134 -15.48 -12.54 -16.21
N LEU A 135 -15.00 -12.29 -17.43
CA LEU A 135 -13.73 -12.86 -17.89
C LEU A 135 -12.56 -12.45 -16.96
N ALA A 136 -12.46 -11.19 -16.58
CA ALA A 136 -11.43 -10.71 -15.68
C ALA A 136 -11.47 -11.42 -14.31
N GLN A 137 -12.65 -11.58 -13.73
CA GLN A 137 -12.86 -12.29 -12.47
C GLN A 137 -12.44 -13.77 -12.54
N LYS A 138 -12.73 -14.43 -13.67
CA LYS A 138 -12.30 -15.82 -13.93
C LYS A 138 -10.79 -15.92 -14.10
N MET A 139 -10.17 -14.98 -14.82
CA MET A 139 -8.72 -15.00 -15.02
C MET A 139 -7.95 -14.83 -13.71
N VAL A 140 -8.35 -13.85 -12.90
CA VAL A 140 -7.74 -13.64 -11.57
C VAL A 140 -8.04 -14.84 -10.66
N GLY A 141 -9.27 -15.33 -10.65
CA GLY A 141 -9.64 -16.52 -9.90
C GLY A 141 -8.79 -17.73 -10.25
N LYS A 142 -8.60 -18.00 -11.55
CA LYS A 142 -7.73 -19.09 -12.01
C LYS A 142 -6.29 -18.94 -11.48
N ALA A 143 -5.76 -17.73 -11.46
CA ALA A 143 -4.42 -17.47 -10.91
C ALA A 143 -4.35 -17.70 -9.38
N CYS A 144 -5.49 -17.62 -8.70
CA CYS A 144 -5.64 -17.93 -7.27
C CYS A 144 -6.04 -19.39 -6.98
N GLY A 145 -6.21 -20.22 -8.00
CA GLY A 145 -6.73 -21.58 -7.85
C GLY A 145 -8.24 -21.65 -7.54
N LEU A 146 -8.99 -20.58 -7.90
CA LEU A 146 -10.43 -20.45 -7.68
C LEU A 146 -11.18 -20.40 -9.02
N GLU A 147 -12.48 -20.66 -9.00
CA GLU A 147 -13.34 -20.51 -10.19
C GLU A 147 -13.43 -19.06 -10.64
N GLY A 148 -13.45 -18.12 -9.71
CA GLY A 148 -13.49 -16.69 -9.95
C GLY A 148 -13.32 -15.92 -8.64
N VAL A 149 -13.18 -14.60 -8.76
CA VAL A 149 -13.08 -13.68 -7.62
C VAL A 149 -14.15 -12.59 -7.73
N ARG A 150 -14.55 -12.01 -6.61
CA ARG A 150 -15.47 -10.87 -6.56
C ARG A 150 -14.71 -9.56 -6.29
N PRO A 151 -15.20 -8.41 -6.77
CA PRO A 151 -14.64 -7.13 -6.37
C PRO A 151 -14.67 -6.97 -4.85
N GLY A 152 -13.56 -6.52 -4.26
CA GLY A 152 -13.38 -6.40 -2.81
C GLY A 152 -12.86 -7.67 -2.11
N MET A 153 -12.84 -8.82 -2.80
CA MET A 153 -12.25 -10.04 -2.26
C MET A 153 -10.73 -9.92 -2.18
N TYR A 154 -10.17 -10.25 -1.01
CA TYR A 154 -8.72 -10.41 -0.88
C TYR A 154 -8.26 -11.67 -1.61
N CYS A 155 -7.24 -11.56 -2.47
CA CYS A 155 -6.69 -12.69 -3.19
C CYS A 155 -5.19 -12.52 -3.48
N GLU A 156 -4.49 -13.62 -3.58
CA GLU A 156 -3.05 -13.67 -3.90
C GLU A 156 -2.85 -14.48 -5.21
N PRO A 157 -2.93 -13.84 -6.37
CA PRO A 157 -2.78 -14.54 -7.64
C PRO A 157 -1.32 -14.97 -7.87
N LYS A 158 -1.11 -16.22 -8.29
CA LYS A 158 0.19 -16.70 -8.74
C LYS A 158 0.49 -16.10 -10.12
N MET A 159 1.52 -15.27 -10.20
CA MET A 159 1.98 -14.69 -11.45
C MET A 159 2.93 -15.64 -12.17
N THR A 160 2.65 -15.94 -13.43
CA THR A 160 3.51 -16.74 -14.29
C THR A 160 4.47 -15.89 -15.11
N THR A 161 4.11 -14.64 -15.36
CA THR A 161 4.92 -13.70 -16.15
C THR A 161 4.96 -12.34 -15.44
N VAL A 162 6.15 -11.78 -15.32
CA VAL A 162 6.39 -10.41 -14.85
C VAL A 162 7.01 -9.62 -15.99
N GLY A 163 6.34 -8.55 -16.41
CA GLY A 163 6.85 -7.60 -17.39
C GLY A 163 7.21 -6.28 -16.73
N SER A 164 8.36 -5.76 -17.03
CA SER A 164 8.82 -4.44 -16.61
C SER A 164 9.19 -3.60 -17.83
N GLN A 165 9.10 -2.30 -17.70
CA GLN A 165 9.56 -1.34 -18.70
C GLN A 165 10.51 -0.34 -18.05
N ASP A 166 11.32 0.35 -18.85
CA ASP A 166 12.36 1.26 -18.38
C ASP A 166 11.85 2.46 -17.57
N THR A 167 10.58 2.83 -17.74
CA THR A 167 9.88 3.87 -16.96
C THR A 167 8.94 3.30 -15.90
N THR A 168 9.01 2.00 -15.62
CA THR A 168 8.16 1.37 -14.64
C THR A 168 8.55 1.81 -13.25
N GLY A 169 7.67 2.56 -12.64
CA GLY A 169 7.56 2.81 -11.23
C GLY A 169 8.84 3.14 -10.46
N PRO A 170 8.68 3.50 -9.22
CA PRO A 170 9.78 3.96 -8.38
C PRO A 170 10.55 2.82 -7.71
N MET A 171 10.58 1.64 -8.28
CA MET A 171 11.33 0.54 -7.69
C MET A 171 12.83 0.85 -7.73
N THR A 172 13.37 1.19 -6.57
CA THR A 172 14.78 1.48 -6.41
C THR A 172 15.61 0.20 -6.44
N ARG A 173 16.92 0.35 -6.62
CA ARG A 173 17.85 -0.77 -6.55
C ARG A 173 17.77 -1.52 -5.21
N ASP A 174 17.51 -0.81 -4.14
CA ASP A 174 17.47 -1.39 -2.80
C ASP A 174 16.16 -2.15 -2.57
N GLU A 175 15.04 -1.62 -3.01
CA GLU A 175 13.75 -2.35 -3.02
C GLU A 175 13.82 -3.64 -3.85
N LEU A 176 14.52 -3.62 -5.00
CA LEU A 176 14.73 -4.84 -5.79
C LEU A 176 15.57 -5.89 -5.03
N LYS A 177 16.56 -5.47 -4.26
CA LYS A 177 17.34 -6.40 -3.41
C LYS A 177 16.49 -6.99 -2.30
N ASP A 178 15.63 -6.19 -1.67
CA ASP A 178 14.72 -6.63 -0.62
C ASP A 178 13.71 -7.65 -1.17
N LEU A 179 13.11 -7.39 -2.32
CA LEU A 179 12.24 -8.35 -3.01
C LEU A 179 12.96 -9.63 -3.42
N ALA A 180 14.24 -9.55 -3.78
CA ALA A 180 15.04 -10.72 -4.12
C ALA A 180 15.20 -11.71 -2.96
N CYS A 181 15.05 -11.27 -1.70
CA CYS A 181 15.03 -12.14 -0.53
C CYS A 181 13.87 -13.15 -0.57
N LEU A 182 12.76 -12.80 -1.21
CA LEU A 182 11.60 -13.70 -1.40
C LEU A 182 11.74 -14.61 -2.62
N GLY A 183 12.64 -14.27 -3.54
CA GLY A 183 12.79 -14.90 -4.85
C GLY A 183 11.64 -14.55 -5.81
N PHE A 184 11.97 -14.57 -7.10
CA PHE A 184 10.94 -14.48 -8.15
C PHE A 184 10.34 -15.87 -8.38
N GLN A 185 9.02 -15.96 -8.26
CA GLN A 185 8.28 -17.21 -8.50
C GLN A 185 7.65 -17.26 -9.89
N ALA A 186 7.83 -16.22 -10.69
CA ALA A 186 7.33 -16.16 -12.05
C ALA A 186 8.18 -17.04 -12.99
N ASP A 187 7.52 -17.77 -13.91
CA ASP A 187 8.19 -18.62 -14.89
C ASP A 187 8.98 -17.79 -15.93
N LEU A 188 8.53 -16.56 -16.18
CA LEU A 188 9.14 -15.64 -17.13
C LEU A 188 9.22 -14.23 -16.53
N VAL A 189 10.41 -13.63 -16.58
CA VAL A 189 10.62 -12.21 -16.26
C VAL A 189 11.15 -11.51 -17.51
N MET A 190 10.48 -10.45 -17.96
CA MET A 190 10.85 -9.68 -19.15
C MET A 190 11.10 -8.22 -18.79
N GLN A 191 12.09 -7.64 -19.44
CA GLN A 191 12.34 -6.20 -19.42
C GLN A 191 12.14 -5.62 -20.82
N SER A 192 11.28 -4.63 -20.96
CA SER A 192 11.10 -3.85 -22.19
C SER A 192 11.82 -2.51 -22.08
N PHE A 193 12.55 -2.15 -23.11
CA PHE A 193 13.20 -0.85 -23.26
C PHE A 193 12.35 -0.02 -24.21
N CYS A 194 11.44 0.79 -23.65
CA CYS A 194 10.43 1.49 -24.44
C CYS A 194 10.70 3.00 -24.61
N HIS A 195 11.60 3.61 -23.81
CA HIS A 195 11.87 5.03 -23.82
C HIS A 195 13.36 5.39 -23.97
N THR A 196 14.27 4.49 -23.65
CA THR A 196 15.71 4.73 -23.59
C THR A 196 16.51 3.84 -24.54
N ALA A 197 15.88 3.34 -25.55
CA ALA A 197 16.54 2.54 -26.60
C ALA A 197 17.23 3.42 -27.65
#